data_6fcf63414bb833dddbb55313d5958c99
#
_entry.id   6fcf63414bb833dddbb55313d5958c99
#
_cell.length_a   1.000
_cell.length_b   1.000
_cell.length_c   1.000
_cell.angle_alpha   90.00
_cell.angle_beta   90.00
_cell.angle_gamma   90.00
#
_symmetry.space_group_name_H-M   'P 1'
#
loop_
_entity.id
_entity.type
_entity.pdbx_description
1 polymer ?
#
loop_
_entity_poly.entity_id
_entity_poly.type
_entity_poly.pdbx_seq_one_letter_code
_entity_poly.pdbx_strand_id
1 'polypeptide(L)'
;MKRLIVLTIALLSITLLNAQIPERPSPQRLVNDFAGVLDRNEYSSLEQKLEQFARETSTQILVVTVEDLQGYDAGDFAFRVGEKWGIGQSENDNGIVILLKPKTGNENGQIFIATGYGLEGVLPDAVVNGDVVDTEMIPQFQKNNYYKGLLNGINVIMDITRGEYTAEYYQENYAQRSGGFAPGLVFFIIIFVIVPILRGRRRRFYSPGKSLPFWVALGMMSGAGSHRGSFSNFSSGGGSFGGGGGFGGFGGGSFGGGGAGGSW
;
A
#
# COMPACT_ATOMS: atom_id res chain seq x y z
N MET A 1 28.88 46.77 -3.60
CA MET A 1 27.43 46.81 -3.27
C MET A 1 26.58 46.04 -4.29
N LYS A 2 26.63 46.32 -5.62
CA LYS A 2 25.82 45.65 -6.65
C LYS A 2 25.98 44.12 -6.66
N ARG A 3 27.22 43.59 -6.51
CA ARG A 3 27.45 42.11 -6.45
C ARG A 3 26.89 41.44 -5.19
N LEU A 4 26.87 42.16 -4.06
CA LEU A 4 26.30 41.65 -2.82
C LEU A 4 24.77 41.56 -2.91
N ILE A 5 24.14 42.56 -3.55
CA ILE A 5 22.69 42.59 -3.78
C ILE A 5 22.25 41.43 -4.72
N VAL A 6 23.02 41.16 -5.77
CA VAL A 6 22.75 40.03 -6.69
C VAL A 6 22.88 38.69 -5.97
N LEU A 7 23.88 38.55 -5.08
CA LEU A 7 24.05 37.31 -4.30
C LEU A 7 22.93 37.12 -3.28
N THR A 8 22.44 38.17 -2.62
CA THR A 8 21.32 38.11 -1.70
C THR A 8 19.98 37.80 -2.41
N ILE A 9 19.76 38.36 -3.60
CA ILE A 9 18.57 38.05 -4.42
C ILE A 9 18.63 36.61 -4.93
N ALA A 10 19.80 36.12 -5.36
CA ALA A 10 19.98 34.73 -5.76
C ALA A 10 19.79 33.74 -4.59
N LEU A 11 20.22 34.10 -3.37
CA LEU A 11 20.02 33.29 -2.17
C LEU A 11 18.56 33.30 -1.75
N LEU A 12 17.84 34.38 -1.92
CA LEU A 12 16.42 34.52 -1.58
C LEU A 12 15.51 33.76 -2.57
N SER A 13 15.92 33.61 -3.83
CA SER A 13 15.16 32.86 -4.84
C SER A 13 15.25 31.36 -4.67
N ILE A 14 16.19 30.82 -3.92
CA ILE A 14 16.32 29.37 -3.64
C ILE A 14 15.31 28.89 -2.62
N THR A 15 14.73 29.78 -1.83
CA THR A 15 13.80 29.39 -0.72
C THR A 15 12.35 29.15 -1.17
N LEU A 16 12.01 29.31 -2.46
CA LEU A 16 10.62 29.23 -2.93
C LEU A 16 10.23 27.90 -3.59
N LEU A 17 11.14 26.93 -3.68
CA LEU A 17 10.83 25.58 -4.13
C LEU A 17 10.41 24.71 -2.92
N ASN A 18 9.29 25.08 -2.30
CA ASN A 18 8.67 24.17 -1.36
C ASN A 18 7.81 23.16 -2.15
N ALA A 19 8.22 21.90 -2.17
CA ALA A 19 7.35 20.80 -2.53
C ALA A 19 6.12 20.88 -1.62
N GLN A 20 4.94 21.14 -2.20
CA GLN A 20 3.74 21.42 -1.41
C GLN A 20 2.69 20.36 -1.66
N ILE A 21 2.35 19.61 -0.60
CA ILE A 21 1.18 18.73 -0.61
C ILE A 21 -0.06 19.58 -0.95
N PRO A 22 -0.91 19.16 -1.88
CA PRO A 22 -2.11 19.88 -2.25
C PRO A 22 -2.95 20.26 -1.05
N GLU A 23 -3.61 21.42 -1.13
CA GLU A 23 -4.59 21.81 -0.12
C GLU A 23 -5.83 20.93 -0.25
N ARG A 24 -6.46 20.67 0.89
CA ARG A 24 -7.70 19.89 0.93
C ARG A 24 -8.80 20.64 0.16
N PRO A 25 -9.43 20.00 -0.84
CA PRO A 25 -10.50 20.64 -1.61
C PRO A 25 -11.71 21.01 -0.77
N SER A 26 -12.43 22.04 -1.20
CA SER A 26 -13.71 22.44 -0.65
C SER A 26 -14.74 22.56 -1.78
N PRO A 27 -15.85 21.79 -1.75
CA PRO A 27 -16.24 20.80 -0.73
C PRO A 27 -15.31 19.58 -0.67
N GLN A 28 -15.29 18.94 0.49
CA GLN A 28 -14.50 17.72 0.69
C GLN A 28 -15.10 16.57 -0.13
N ARG A 29 -14.21 15.80 -0.79
CA ARG A 29 -14.57 14.64 -1.62
C ARG A 29 -13.62 13.49 -1.35
N LEU A 30 -14.11 12.27 -1.56
CA LEU A 30 -13.30 11.05 -1.45
C LEU A 30 -12.51 10.74 -2.73
N VAL A 31 -12.91 11.29 -3.87
CA VAL A 31 -12.15 11.21 -5.12
C VAL A 31 -11.61 12.60 -5.48
N ASN A 32 -10.31 12.70 -5.66
CA ASN A 32 -9.62 13.94 -6.03
C ASN A 32 -8.70 13.67 -7.22
N ASP A 33 -9.24 13.82 -8.41
CA ASP A 33 -8.58 13.51 -9.67
C ASP A 33 -7.86 14.74 -10.23
N PHE A 34 -6.67 15.07 -9.68
CA PHE A 34 -5.86 16.19 -10.17
C PHE A 34 -5.09 15.85 -11.46
N ALA A 35 -4.87 14.57 -11.74
CA ALA A 35 -4.23 14.12 -12.98
C ALA A 35 -5.20 13.96 -14.16
N GLY A 36 -6.50 14.09 -13.93
CA GLY A 36 -7.53 14.01 -14.97
C GLY A 36 -7.59 12.65 -15.68
N VAL A 37 -7.39 11.57 -14.93
CA VAL A 37 -7.37 10.19 -15.48
C VAL A 37 -8.74 9.52 -15.47
N LEU A 38 -9.74 10.15 -14.85
CA LEU A 38 -11.11 9.67 -14.76
C LEU A 38 -12.06 10.53 -15.62
N ASP A 39 -12.96 9.89 -16.33
CA ASP A 39 -14.05 10.62 -16.93
C ASP A 39 -15.11 11.02 -15.88
N ARG A 40 -16.08 11.86 -16.30
CA ARG A 40 -17.10 12.37 -15.38
C ARG A 40 -17.96 11.26 -14.76
N ASN A 41 -18.27 10.21 -15.51
CA ASN A 41 -19.12 9.11 -15.04
C ASN A 41 -18.32 8.21 -14.09
N GLU A 42 -17.08 7.91 -14.46
CA GLU A 42 -16.14 7.14 -13.63
C GLU A 42 -15.89 7.83 -12.28
N TYR A 43 -15.59 9.14 -12.32
CA TYR A 43 -15.46 9.98 -11.14
C TYR A 43 -16.68 9.90 -10.23
N SER A 44 -17.88 10.16 -10.80
CA SER A 44 -19.12 10.20 -10.01
C SER A 44 -19.49 8.83 -9.44
N SER A 45 -19.25 7.76 -10.20
CA SER A 45 -19.52 6.39 -9.79
C SER A 45 -18.59 5.98 -8.62
N LEU A 46 -17.31 6.35 -8.72
CA LEU A 46 -16.34 6.05 -7.68
C LEU A 46 -16.62 6.84 -6.41
N GLU A 47 -16.89 8.15 -6.51
CA GLU A 47 -17.26 9.01 -5.37
C GLU A 47 -18.46 8.44 -4.63
N GLN A 48 -19.55 8.13 -5.35
CA GLN A 48 -20.78 7.58 -4.74
C GLN A 48 -20.51 6.26 -4.02
N LYS A 49 -19.70 5.40 -4.63
CA LYS A 49 -19.32 4.11 -4.02
C LYS A 49 -18.53 4.30 -2.72
N LEU A 50 -17.55 5.19 -2.73
CA LEU A 50 -16.71 5.48 -1.56
C LEU A 50 -17.52 6.16 -0.44
N GLU A 51 -18.40 7.09 -0.79
CA GLU A 51 -19.32 7.70 0.17
C GLU A 51 -20.27 6.69 0.82
N GLN A 52 -20.81 5.77 0.01
CA GLN A 52 -21.68 4.72 0.53
C GLN A 52 -20.91 3.84 1.51
N PHE A 53 -19.71 3.40 1.14
CA PHE A 53 -18.86 2.59 1.99
C PHE A 53 -18.50 3.29 3.31
N ALA A 54 -18.14 4.58 3.25
CA ALA A 54 -17.84 5.37 4.44
C ALA A 54 -19.05 5.49 5.38
N ARG A 55 -20.25 5.60 4.82
CA ARG A 55 -21.50 5.62 5.62
C ARG A 55 -21.82 4.26 6.27
N GLU A 56 -21.51 3.16 5.60
CA GLU A 56 -21.80 1.79 6.10
C GLU A 56 -20.79 1.32 7.16
N THR A 57 -19.52 1.69 7.01
CA THR A 57 -18.43 1.11 7.80
C THR A 57 -17.69 2.11 8.68
N SER A 58 -17.93 3.41 8.50
CA SER A 58 -17.13 4.51 9.02
C SER A 58 -15.70 4.61 8.47
N THR A 59 -15.20 3.62 7.76
CA THR A 59 -13.88 3.62 7.12
C THR A 59 -13.88 4.56 5.92
N GLN A 60 -12.89 5.42 5.83
CA GLN A 60 -12.77 6.41 4.77
C GLN A 60 -11.65 6.01 3.79
N ILE A 61 -12.00 5.81 2.54
CA ILE A 61 -11.05 5.57 1.45
C ILE A 61 -10.98 6.84 0.60
N LEU A 62 -9.82 7.46 0.56
CA LEU A 62 -9.51 8.62 -0.27
C LEU A 62 -8.74 8.17 -1.51
N VAL A 63 -9.18 8.60 -2.69
CA VAL A 63 -8.43 8.46 -3.93
C VAL A 63 -7.88 9.83 -4.32
N VAL A 64 -6.57 9.90 -4.52
CA VAL A 64 -5.89 11.11 -5.01
C VAL A 64 -5.06 10.74 -6.22
N THR A 65 -5.29 11.39 -7.34
CA THR A 65 -4.42 11.27 -8.52
C THR A 65 -3.63 12.56 -8.69
N VAL A 66 -2.35 12.47 -9.00
CA VAL A 66 -1.47 13.62 -9.23
C VAL A 66 -0.57 13.38 -10.44
N GLU A 67 -0.25 14.42 -11.18
CA GLU A 67 0.70 14.34 -12.29
C GLU A 67 2.16 14.26 -11.82
N ASP A 68 2.46 14.89 -10.67
CA ASP A 68 3.80 15.00 -10.11
C ASP A 68 3.77 14.86 -8.58
N LEU A 69 4.71 14.11 -8.04
CA LEU A 69 4.91 13.94 -6.60
C LEU A 69 5.77 15.05 -5.98
N GLN A 70 6.19 16.03 -6.76
CA GLN A 70 6.94 17.20 -6.30
C GLN A 70 8.24 16.86 -5.55
N GLY A 71 8.89 15.75 -5.97
CA GLY A 71 10.12 15.28 -5.36
C GLY A 71 9.94 14.42 -4.11
N TYR A 72 8.71 14.18 -3.67
CA TYR A 72 8.43 13.21 -2.62
C TYR A 72 8.46 11.78 -3.16
N ASP A 73 8.77 10.83 -2.28
CA ASP A 73 8.42 9.42 -2.49
C ASP A 73 6.89 9.25 -2.44
N ALA A 74 6.35 8.28 -3.20
CA ALA A 74 4.90 8.06 -3.26
C ALA A 74 4.28 7.74 -1.89
N GLY A 75 4.99 6.99 -1.05
CA GLY A 75 4.55 6.69 0.30
C GLY A 75 4.53 7.95 1.17
N ASP A 76 5.63 8.70 1.21
CA ASP A 76 5.71 9.95 1.99
C ASP A 76 4.64 10.96 1.55
N PHE A 77 4.37 11.06 0.24
CA PHE A 77 3.30 11.91 -0.28
C PHE A 77 1.92 11.45 0.20
N ALA A 78 1.62 10.15 0.13
CA ALA A 78 0.33 9.60 0.54
C ALA A 78 0.07 9.79 2.03
N PHE A 79 1.08 9.54 2.88
CA PHE A 79 0.98 9.75 4.33
C PHE A 79 0.73 11.21 4.67
N ARG A 80 1.47 12.13 4.06
CA ARG A 80 1.28 13.58 4.27
C ARG A 80 -0.09 14.06 3.83
N VAL A 81 -0.63 13.52 2.72
CA VAL A 81 -2.01 13.81 2.31
C VAL A 81 -2.99 13.31 3.37
N GLY A 82 -2.84 12.06 3.82
CA GLY A 82 -3.71 11.46 4.83
C GLY A 82 -3.75 12.27 6.13
N GLU A 83 -2.59 12.64 6.64
CA GLU A 83 -2.46 13.46 7.86
C GLU A 83 -2.97 14.88 7.67
N LYS A 84 -2.51 15.58 6.60
CA LYS A 84 -2.87 16.98 6.34
C LYS A 84 -4.37 17.15 6.12
N TRP A 85 -5.00 16.18 5.44
CA TRP A 85 -6.43 16.24 5.15
C TRP A 85 -7.27 15.62 6.27
N GLY A 86 -6.66 14.84 7.17
CA GLY A 86 -7.30 14.22 8.32
C GLY A 86 -8.23 13.08 7.93
N ILE A 87 -7.75 12.18 7.03
CA ILE A 87 -8.54 11.06 6.50
C ILE A 87 -8.75 10.02 7.59
N GLY A 88 -9.98 9.50 7.70
CA GLY A 88 -10.39 8.58 8.76
C GLY A 88 -10.97 9.30 9.96
N GLN A 89 -11.27 8.54 10.99
CA GLN A 89 -11.77 9.06 12.26
C GLN A 89 -10.67 8.99 13.32
N SER A 90 -10.50 10.05 14.10
CA SER A 90 -9.47 10.14 15.13
C SER A 90 -9.57 9.09 16.25
N GLU A 91 -10.76 8.53 16.45
CA GLU A 91 -10.98 7.49 17.46
C GLU A 91 -10.62 6.08 16.93
N ASN A 92 -10.67 5.89 15.62
CA ASN A 92 -10.54 4.57 14.98
C ASN A 92 -9.33 4.46 14.06
N ASP A 93 -8.71 5.58 13.67
CA ASP A 93 -7.60 5.66 12.71
C ASP A 93 -7.86 4.82 11.43
N ASN A 94 -9.11 4.85 10.94
CA ASN A 94 -9.64 4.00 9.88
C ASN A 94 -9.64 4.67 8.50
N GLY A 95 -8.61 5.44 8.23
CA GLY A 95 -8.39 6.09 6.95
C GLY A 95 -7.54 5.23 6.00
N ILE A 96 -7.83 5.30 4.70
CA ILE A 96 -7.02 4.72 3.63
C ILE A 96 -6.81 5.80 2.57
N VAL A 97 -5.57 6.00 2.14
CA VAL A 97 -5.24 6.91 1.03
C VAL A 97 -4.68 6.09 -0.13
N ILE A 98 -5.34 6.15 -1.27
CA ILE A 98 -4.89 5.56 -2.53
C ILE A 98 -4.35 6.69 -3.40
N LEU A 99 -3.03 6.79 -3.49
CA LEU A 99 -2.32 7.75 -4.31
C LEU A 99 -1.97 7.12 -5.65
N LEU A 100 -2.36 7.75 -6.74
CA LEU A 100 -2.05 7.34 -8.10
C LEU A 100 -1.32 8.46 -8.84
N LYS A 101 -0.10 8.21 -9.28
CA LYS A 101 0.60 9.02 -10.28
C LYS A 101 0.58 8.25 -11.60
N PRO A 102 -0.14 8.72 -12.62
CA PRO A 102 -0.17 8.04 -13.91
C PRO A 102 1.19 8.08 -14.59
N LYS A 103 1.41 7.20 -15.55
CA LYS A 103 2.59 7.23 -16.40
C LYS A 103 2.56 8.49 -17.26
N THR A 104 3.63 9.29 -17.22
CA THR A 104 3.73 10.55 -17.96
C THR A 104 5.04 10.59 -18.75
N GLY A 105 4.98 10.65 -20.06
CA GLY A 105 6.17 10.67 -20.91
C GLY A 105 7.12 9.48 -20.65
N ASN A 106 8.32 9.76 -20.16
CA ASN A 106 9.35 8.76 -19.83
C ASN A 106 9.32 8.32 -18.35
N GLU A 107 8.45 8.90 -17.53
CA GLU A 107 8.36 8.57 -16.12
C GLU A 107 7.37 7.41 -15.89
N ASN A 108 7.77 6.48 -15.03
CA ASN A 108 6.90 5.38 -14.62
C ASN A 108 5.68 5.89 -13.86
N GLY A 109 4.56 5.19 -14.04
CA GLY A 109 3.41 5.33 -13.18
C GLY A 109 3.74 4.78 -11.78
N GLN A 110 3.10 5.34 -10.76
CA GLN A 110 3.27 4.92 -9.38
C GLN A 110 1.92 4.86 -8.69
N ILE A 111 1.73 3.85 -7.86
CA ILE A 111 0.59 3.68 -6.96
C ILE A 111 1.12 3.47 -5.56
N PHE A 112 0.47 4.07 -4.57
CA PHE A 112 0.72 3.77 -3.17
C PHE A 112 -0.59 3.78 -2.39
N ILE A 113 -0.75 2.83 -1.49
CA ILE A 113 -1.89 2.74 -0.58
C ILE A 113 -1.37 2.88 0.83
N ALA A 114 -1.70 3.98 1.47
CA ALA A 114 -1.39 4.22 2.88
C ALA A 114 -2.59 3.83 3.74
N THR A 115 -2.35 3.05 4.78
CA THR A 115 -3.36 2.58 5.73
C THR A 115 -3.20 3.26 7.07
N GLY A 116 -4.32 3.68 7.67
CA GLY A 116 -4.32 4.20 9.04
C GLY A 116 -4.08 3.09 10.06
N TYR A 117 -3.60 3.48 11.25
CA TYR A 117 -3.22 2.53 12.32
C TYR A 117 -4.32 1.53 12.67
N GLY A 118 -5.58 1.95 12.68
CA GLY A 118 -6.71 1.09 13.03
C GLY A 118 -6.99 -0.03 12.03
N LEU A 119 -6.42 0.05 10.83
CA LEU A 119 -6.62 -0.93 9.76
C LEU A 119 -5.46 -1.89 9.55
N GLU A 120 -4.29 -1.66 10.17
CA GLU A 120 -3.10 -2.51 9.98
C GLU A 120 -3.35 -3.99 10.32
N GLY A 121 -4.23 -4.26 11.28
CA GLY A 121 -4.59 -5.63 11.68
C GLY A 121 -5.47 -6.38 10.68
N VAL A 122 -6.30 -5.66 9.91
CA VAL A 122 -7.23 -6.26 8.93
C VAL A 122 -6.73 -6.11 7.50
N LEU A 123 -5.91 -5.10 7.23
CA LEU A 123 -5.33 -4.80 5.91
C LEU A 123 -3.80 -4.71 6.01
N PRO A 124 -3.08 -5.83 6.23
CA PRO A 124 -1.64 -5.82 6.34
C PRO A 124 -0.96 -5.40 5.02
N ASP A 125 0.20 -4.76 5.10
CA ASP A 125 0.96 -4.29 3.93
C ASP A 125 1.24 -5.38 2.89
N ALA A 126 1.47 -6.62 3.34
CA ALA A 126 1.71 -7.75 2.44
C ALA A 126 0.50 -8.06 1.56
N VAL A 127 -0.72 -7.95 2.09
CA VAL A 127 -1.98 -8.13 1.36
C VAL A 127 -2.22 -6.95 0.42
N VAL A 128 -2.00 -5.73 0.92
CA VAL A 128 -2.13 -4.52 0.09
C VAL A 128 -1.19 -4.57 -1.11
N ASN A 129 0.06 -4.98 -0.91
CA ASN A 129 1.04 -5.03 -1.99
C ASN A 129 0.76 -6.17 -2.97
N GLY A 130 0.72 -7.41 -2.48
CA GLY A 130 0.63 -8.59 -3.33
C GLY A 130 -0.72 -8.75 -3.99
N ASP A 131 -1.77 -8.67 -3.19
CA ASP A 131 -3.12 -9.02 -3.64
C ASP A 131 -3.84 -7.84 -4.29
N VAL A 132 -3.73 -6.63 -3.70
CA VAL A 132 -4.42 -5.46 -4.22
C VAL A 132 -3.61 -4.78 -5.33
N VAL A 133 -2.39 -4.33 -5.02
CA VAL A 133 -1.59 -3.53 -5.96
C VAL A 133 -1.11 -4.36 -7.14
N ASP A 134 -0.39 -5.45 -6.89
CA ASP A 134 0.26 -6.23 -7.95
C ASP A 134 -0.73 -7.04 -8.78
N THR A 135 -1.79 -7.56 -8.16
CA THR A 135 -2.74 -8.47 -8.84
C THR A 135 -3.90 -7.72 -9.49
N GLU A 136 -4.47 -6.74 -8.80
CA GLU A 136 -5.70 -6.09 -9.27
C GLU A 136 -5.47 -4.75 -9.96
N MET A 137 -4.51 -3.94 -9.47
CA MET A 137 -4.35 -2.57 -9.95
C MET A 137 -3.33 -2.43 -11.07
N ILE A 138 -2.09 -2.85 -10.88
CA ILE A 138 -0.98 -2.67 -11.84
C ILE A 138 -1.29 -3.26 -13.22
N PRO A 139 -1.87 -4.47 -13.37
CA PRO A 139 -2.17 -5.01 -14.70
C PRO A 139 -3.18 -4.20 -15.52
N GLN A 140 -4.04 -3.42 -14.84
CA GLN A 140 -4.95 -2.49 -15.50
C GLN A 140 -4.24 -1.18 -15.85
N PHE A 141 -3.41 -0.65 -14.94
CA PHE A 141 -2.64 0.58 -15.16
C PHE A 141 -1.64 0.46 -16.30
N GLN A 142 -1.02 -0.69 -16.49
CA GLN A 142 -0.17 -0.99 -17.64
C GLN A 142 -0.90 -0.86 -18.99
N LYS A 143 -2.23 -1.02 -18.98
CA LYS A 143 -3.12 -0.85 -20.13
C LYS A 143 -3.76 0.53 -20.19
N ASN A 144 -3.35 1.46 -19.32
CA ASN A 144 -3.93 2.79 -19.10
C ASN A 144 -5.41 2.75 -18.65
N ASN A 145 -5.90 1.62 -18.12
CA ASN A 145 -7.25 1.48 -17.58
C ASN A 145 -7.29 1.90 -16.11
N TYR A 146 -7.06 3.19 -15.81
CA TYR A 146 -6.92 3.70 -14.45
C TYR A 146 -8.17 3.49 -13.60
N TYR A 147 -9.35 3.82 -14.13
CA TYR A 147 -10.60 3.59 -13.43
C TYR A 147 -10.80 2.12 -13.03
N LYS A 148 -10.58 1.20 -13.98
CA LYS A 148 -10.77 -0.22 -13.72
C LYS A 148 -9.78 -0.75 -12.67
N GLY A 149 -8.53 -0.30 -12.72
CA GLY A 149 -7.55 -0.67 -11.70
C GLY A 149 -7.92 -0.14 -10.31
N LEU A 150 -8.32 1.13 -10.22
CA LEU A 150 -8.80 1.71 -8.97
C LEU A 150 -10.03 0.97 -8.45
N LEU A 151 -11.03 0.72 -9.31
CA LEU A 151 -12.26 0.04 -8.92
C LEU A 151 -12.01 -1.38 -8.41
N ASN A 152 -11.14 -2.15 -9.09
CA ASN A 152 -10.78 -3.49 -8.68
C ASN A 152 -10.10 -3.49 -7.30
N GLY A 153 -9.05 -2.70 -7.13
CA GLY A 153 -8.34 -2.63 -5.86
C GLY A 153 -9.23 -2.14 -4.71
N ILE A 154 -10.05 -1.12 -4.96
CA ILE A 154 -11.00 -0.61 -3.96
C ILE A 154 -12.02 -1.68 -3.56
N ASN A 155 -12.53 -2.48 -4.49
CA ASN A 155 -13.45 -3.57 -4.15
C ASN A 155 -12.79 -4.56 -3.19
N VAL A 156 -11.58 -5.02 -3.49
CA VAL A 156 -10.84 -5.93 -2.61
C VAL A 156 -10.59 -5.33 -1.23
N ILE A 157 -10.18 -4.06 -1.16
CA ILE A 157 -9.99 -3.35 0.10
C ILE A 157 -11.30 -3.30 0.91
N MET A 158 -12.42 -2.97 0.26
CA MET A 158 -13.73 -2.92 0.90
C MET A 158 -14.15 -4.27 1.45
N ASP A 159 -13.96 -5.35 0.69
CA ASP A 159 -14.34 -6.70 1.07
C ASP A 159 -13.51 -7.20 2.27
N ILE A 160 -12.20 -6.97 2.24
CA ILE A 160 -11.31 -7.28 3.37
C ILE A 160 -11.70 -6.48 4.63
N THR A 161 -11.97 -5.19 4.46
CA THR A 161 -12.29 -4.30 5.58
C THR A 161 -13.65 -4.62 6.21
N ARG A 162 -14.63 -5.12 5.42
CA ARG A 162 -15.90 -5.62 5.92
C ARG A 162 -15.78 -6.96 6.66
N GLY A 163 -14.64 -7.63 6.57
CA GLY A 163 -14.44 -8.97 7.10
C GLY A 163 -15.12 -10.07 6.27
N GLU A 164 -15.56 -9.76 5.05
CA GLU A 164 -16.14 -10.74 4.12
C GLU A 164 -15.07 -11.64 3.52
N TYR A 165 -13.80 -11.16 3.48
CA TYR A 165 -12.62 -11.94 3.13
C TYR A 165 -11.60 -11.84 4.25
N THR A 166 -11.19 -12.99 4.81
CA THR A 166 -9.97 -13.03 5.59
C THR A 166 -8.78 -12.97 4.61
N ALA A 167 -7.67 -12.34 5.00
CA ALA A 167 -6.45 -12.34 4.20
C ALA A 167 -6.01 -13.77 3.81
N GLU A 168 -6.32 -14.76 4.65
CA GLU A 168 -6.11 -16.19 4.42
C GLU A 168 -6.94 -16.73 3.24
N TYR A 169 -8.22 -16.34 3.15
CA TYR A 169 -9.09 -16.77 2.04
C TYR A 169 -8.60 -16.22 0.69
N TYR A 170 -8.09 -14.98 0.67
CA TYR A 170 -7.57 -14.39 -0.56
C TYR A 170 -6.27 -15.07 -0.99
N GLN A 171 -5.36 -15.32 -0.05
CA GLN A 171 -4.12 -16.04 -0.32
C GLN A 171 -4.35 -17.47 -0.82
N GLU A 172 -5.34 -18.20 -0.28
CA GLU A 172 -5.67 -19.55 -0.73
C GLU A 172 -6.27 -19.59 -2.15
N ASN A 173 -7.11 -18.61 -2.50
CA ASN A 173 -7.86 -18.65 -3.76
C ASN A 173 -7.20 -17.90 -4.93
N TYR A 174 -6.37 -16.90 -4.67
CA TYR A 174 -5.77 -16.04 -5.68
C TYR A 174 -4.24 -16.16 -5.76
N ALA A 175 -3.53 -16.43 -4.68
CA ALA A 175 -2.08 -16.61 -4.69
C ALA A 175 -1.63 -17.87 -5.47
N GLN A 176 -2.51 -18.85 -5.68
CA GLN A 176 -2.21 -20.02 -6.51
C GLN A 176 -2.08 -19.72 -8.01
N ARG A 177 -2.47 -18.55 -8.49
CA ARG A 177 -2.32 -18.19 -9.91
C ARG A 177 -0.92 -17.69 -10.31
N SER A 178 -0.09 -17.31 -9.37
CA SER A 178 1.30 -16.91 -9.60
C SER A 178 2.34 -17.94 -9.16
N GLY A 179 1.91 -19.12 -8.71
CA GLY A 179 2.76 -20.24 -8.30
C GLY A 179 3.43 -21.00 -9.46
N GLY A 180 4.03 -20.30 -10.40
CA GLY A 180 5.10 -20.86 -11.22
C GLY A 180 6.26 -21.18 -10.29
N PHE A 181 6.62 -22.47 -10.16
CA PHE A 181 7.83 -22.91 -9.50
C PHE A 181 8.96 -21.94 -9.86
N ALA A 182 9.45 -21.18 -8.89
CA ALA A 182 10.52 -20.24 -9.14
C ALA A 182 11.71 -21.03 -9.71
N PRO A 183 12.13 -20.79 -10.96
CA PRO A 183 13.24 -21.55 -11.59
C PRO A 183 14.50 -21.50 -10.73
N GLY A 184 14.63 -20.45 -9.89
CA GLY A 184 15.71 -20.31 -8.92
C GLY A 184 15.73 -21.38 -7.82
N LEU A 185 14.56 -21.86 -7.35
CA LEU A 185 14.50 -22.90 -6.32
C LEU A 185 14.93 -24.26 -6.89
N VAL A 186 14.51 -24.57 -8.11
CA VAL A 186 14.98 -25.76 -8.84
C VAL A 186 16.47 -25.69 -9.12
N PHE A 187 16.97 -24.53 -9.52
CA PHE A 187 18.40 -24.28 -9.76
C PHE A 187 19.21 -24.39 -8.44
N PHE A 188 18.69 -23.89 -7.35
CA PHE A 188 19.29 -24.00 -6.02
C PHE A 188 19.37 -25.46 -5.56
N ILE A 189 18.29 -26.25 -5.73
CA ILE A 189 18.28 -27.69 -5.41
C ILE A 189 19.28 -28.45 -6.28
N ILE A 190 19.36 -28.14 -7.57
CA ILE A 190 20.33 -28.78 -8.48
C ILE A 190 21.76 -28.48 -8.01
N ILE A 191 22.12 -27.22 -7.75
CA ILE A 191 23.49 -26.84 -7.39
C ILE A 191 23.87 -27.32 -5.99
N PHE A 192 23.01 -27.13 -5.00
CA PHE A 192 23.39 -27.36 -3.60
C PHE A 192 23.07 -28.77 -3.08
N VAL A 193 22.18 -29.51 -3.76
CA VAL A 193 21.82 -30.87 -3.34
C VAL A 193 22.33 -31.90 -4.35
N ILE A 194 21.95 -31.75 -5.62
CA ILE A 194 22.23 -32.78 -6.63
C ILE A 194 23.71 -32.80 -7.03
N VAL A 195 24.34 -31.64 -7.23
CA VAL A 195 25.77 -31.56 -7.61
C VAL A 195 26.69 -32.11 -6.52
N PRO A 196 26.52 -31.86 -5.23
CA PRO A 196 27.32 -32.47 -4.17
C PRO A 196 27.10 -33.99 -4.07
N ILE A 197 25.86 -34.47 -4.24
CA ILE A 197 25.57 -35.91 -4.23
C ILE A 197 26.27 -36.63 -5.43
N LEU A 198 26.24 -36.03 -6.60
CA LEU A 198 26.91 -36.59 -7.79
C LEU A 198 28.44 -36.50 -7.71
N ARG A 199 28.98 -35.43 -7.06
CA ARG A 199 30.42 -35.27 -6.82
C ARG A 199 30.93 -36.05 -5.61
N GLY A 200 30.08 -36.50 -4.72
CA GLY A 200 30.41 -37.19 -3.47
C GLY A 200 30.90 -38.61 -3.59
N ARG A 201 31.10 -39.15 -4.84
CA ARG A 201 31.55 -40.54 -5.07
C ARG A 201 33.05 -40.73 -5.14
N ARG A 202 33.90 -39.81 -4.66
CA ARG A 202 35.33 -40.05 -4.44
C ARG A 202 35.88 -39.14 -3.33
N ARG A 203 35.96 -39.66 -2.09
CA ARG A 203 37.10 -39.65 -1.14
C ARG A 203 36.61 -39.80 0.26
N ARG A 204 36.93 -40.95 0.87
CA ARG A 204 36.94 -41.17 2.30
C ARG A 204 38.02 -40.26 2.87
N PHE A 205 37.65 -39.31 3.75
CA PHE A 205 38.51 -38.77 4.76
C PHE A 205 37.72 -38.73 6.06
N TYR A 206 38.19 -39.55 6.99
CA TYR A 206 37.75 -39.63 8.36
C TYR A 206 38.47 -38.53 9.13
N SER A 207 37.78 -37.59 9.73
CA SER A 207 38.30 -36.72 10.77
C SER A 207 37.22 -36.46 11.83
N PRO A 208 37.44 -36.87 13.10
CA PRO A 208 36.48 -36.59 14.17
C PRO A 208 36.79 -35.23 14.80
N GLY A 209 36.14 -34.21 14.29
CA GLY A 209 36.17 -32.85 14.85
C GLY A 209 34.79 -32.32 15.08
N LYS A 210 34.45 -32.05 16.33
CA LYS A 210 33.19 -31.54 16.85
C LYS A 210 32.81 -30.20 16.16
N SER A 211 31.92 -30.23 15.20
CA SER A 211 31.15 -29.06 14.76
C SER A 211 29.70 -29.51 14.56
N LEU A 212 28.80 -28.80 15.25
CA LEU A 212 27.37 -29.04 15.13
C LEU A 212 26.95 -28.84 13.65
N PRO A 213 26.10 -29.71 13.07
CA PRO A 213 25.62 -29.56 11.72
C PRO A 213 24.85 -28.23 11.58
N PHE A 214 25.10 -27.51 10.50
CA PHE A 214 24.43 -26.23 10.16
C PHE A 214 22.90 -26.27 10.33
N TRP A 215 22.26 -27.43 10.10
CA TRP A 215 20.83 -27.65 10.28
C TRP A 215 20.34 -27.54 11.72
N VAL A 216 21.20 -27.81 12.72
CA VAL A 216 20.86 -27.65 14.14
C VAL A 216 20.87 -26.16 14.52
N ALA A 217 21.77 -25.37 13.95
CA ALA A 217 21.78 -23.92 14.15
C ALA A 217 20.57 -23.25 13.49
N LEU A 218 20.15 -23.73 12.32
CA LEU A 218 18.95 -23.21 11.62
C LEU A 218 17.66 -23.55 12.38
N GLY A 219 17.58 -24.74 12.98
CA GLY A 219 16.43 -25.17 13.78
C GLY A 219 16.28 -24.39 15.09
N MET A 220 17.36 -23.85 15.65
CA MET A 220 17.31 -23.01 16.85
C MET A 220 16.90 -21.56 16.55
N MET A 221 17.02 -21.08 15.30
CA MET A 221 16.58 -19.74 14.91
C MET A 221 15.10 -19.66 14.51
N SER A 222 14.43 -20.78 14.24
CA SER A 222 13.00 -20.81 13.87
C SER A 222 12.05 -20.98 15.05
N GLY A 223 12.57 -21.01 16.29
CA GLY A 223 11.81 -21.30 17.50
C GLY A 223 11.61 -20.14 18.47
N ALA A 224 11.37 -18.91 17.98
CA ALA A 224 11.08 -17.81 18.89
C ALA A 224 9.81 -17.06 18.47
N GLY A 225 8.74 -17.29 19.21
CA GLY A 225 7.67 -16.32 19.42
C GLY A 225 6.39 -16.53 18.65
N SER A 226 5.58 -17.55 18.99
CA SER A 226 4.15 -17.47 18.75
C SER A 226 3.49 -16.66 19.87
N HIS A 227 3.32 -15.38 19.66
CA HIS A 227 2.41 -14.59 20.49
C HIS A 227 0.98 -14.76 19.92
N ARG A 228 0.19 -15.60 20.58
CA ARG A 228 -1.26 -15.65 20.42
C ARG A 228 -1.86 -14.39 21.06
N GLY A 229 -2.00 -13.31 20.24
CA GLY A 229 -2.86 -12.20 20.59
C GLY A 229 -4.30 -12.57 20.30
N SER A 230 -5.12 -12.71 21.35
CA SER A 230 -6.56 -12.91 21.23
C SER A 230 -7.21 -11.56 20.89
N PHE A 231 -7.59 -11.38 19.64
CA PHE A 231 -8.41 -10.23 19.21
C PHE A 231 -9.89 -10.60 19.24
N SER A 232 -10.48 -10.61 20.44
CA SER A 232 -11.90 -10.86 20.60
C SER A 232 -12.65 -9.70 21.24
N ASN A 233 -12.45 -8.46 20.79
CA ASN A 233 -13.33 -7.34 21.16
C ASN A 233 -13.16 -6.18 20.18
N PHE A 234 -13.55 -6.38 18.92
CA PHE A 234 -13.77 -5.27 18.02
C PHE A 234 -15.28 -5.01 17.95
N SER A 235 -15.75 -4.18 18.84
CA SER A 235 -17.07 -3.59 18.78
C SER A 235 -17.00 -2.38 17.86
N SER A 236 -17.54 -2.49 16.64
CA SER A 236 -17.73 -1.36 15.75
C SER A 236 -18.68 -0.37 16.43
N GLY A 237 -18.14 0.72 16.92
CA GLY A 237 -18.94 1.84 17.43
C GLY A 237 -19.75 2.43 16.29
N GLY A 238 -21.06 2.23 16.30
CA GLY A 238 -22.00 2.86 15.38
C GLY A 238 -22.01 4.36 15.58
N GLY A 239 -21.18 5.09 14.84
CA GLY A 239 -21.25 6.54 14.73
C GLY A 239 -22.51 6.90 13.96
N SER A 240 -23.49 7.53 14.63
CA SER A 240 -24.71 8.04 14.04
C SER A 240 -24.38 9.23 13.14
N PHE A 241 -24.34 9.03 11.83
CA PHE A 241 -24.31 10.11 10.87
C PHE A 241 -25.72 10.70 10.71
N GLY A 242 -25.95 11.88 11.27
CA GLY A 242 -27.17 12.65 11.08
C GLY A 242 -27.39 12.97 9.61
N GLY A 243 -28.63 12.72 9.15
CA GLY A 243 -29.05 12.77 7.76
C GLY A 243 -28.85 14.12 7.06
N GLY A 244 -28.42 14.01 5.82
CA GLY A 244 -28.29 15.09 4.86
C GLY A 244 -27.34 14.62 3.75
N GLY A 245 -27.81 14.45 2.53
CA GLY A 245 -27.17 13.77 1.41
C GLY A 245 -25.82 14.27 0.93
N GLY A 246 -24.76 14.16 1.73
CA GLY A 246 -23.39 14.43 1.38
C GLY A 246 -22.43 13.67 2.29
N PHE A 247 -21.17 13.50 1.86
CA PHE A 247 -20.10 12.99 2.68
C PHE A 247 -19.91 13.89 3.91
N GLY A 248 -19.91 13.29 5.12
CA GLY A 248 -19.88 14.03 6.38
C GLY A 248 -18.55 14.73 6.72
N GLY A 249 -17.55 14.62 5.84
CA GLY A 249 -16.21 15.18 6.03
C GLY A 249 -15.23 14.22 6.68
N PHE A 250 -13.97 14.65 6.74
CA PHE A 250 -12.86 13.88 7.31
C PHE A 250 -12.77 14.08 8.83
N GLY A 251 -12.44 13.04 9.56
CA GLY A 251 -12.50 12.99 11.02
C GLY A 251 -11.16 13.07 11.77
N GLY A 252 -10.01 13.19 11.06
CA GLY A 252 -8.71 13.39 11.69
C GLY A 252 -8.00 12.12 12.14
N GLY A 253 -8.09 11.03 11.37
CA GLY A 253 -7.33 9.80 11.62
C GLY A 253 -5.83 9.96 11.44
N SER A 254 -5.04 9.09 12.10
CA SER A 254 -3.59 9.07 12.07
C SER A 254 -3.08 7.92 11.22
N PHE A 255 -1.88 8.11 10.60
CA PHE A 255 -1.22 7.13 9.75
C PHE A 255 0.13 6.73 10.33
N GLY A 256 0.48 5.42 10.31
CA GLY A 256 1.64 4.87 10.98
C GLY A 256 2.85 4.54 10.10
N GLY A 257 2.78 4.90 8.84
CA GLY A 257 3.83 4.50 7.90
C GLY A 257 3.65 3.09 7.34
N GLY A 258 2.56 2.38 7.69
CA GLY A 258 2.13 1.14 7.04
C GLY A 258 1.50 1.44 5.69
N GLY A 259 1.78 0.62 4.69
CA GLY A 259 1.25 0.77 3.34
C GLY A 259 2.10 0.05 2.31
N ALA A 260 1.59 0.00 1.11
CA ALA A 260 2.26 -0.68 0.02
C ALA A 260 2.06 0.04 -1.31
N GLY A 261 3.00 -0.14 -2.21
CA GLY A 261 2.97 0.52 -3.50
C GLY A 261 3.72 -0.23 -4.57
N GLY A 262 3.55 0.23 -5.80
CA GLY A 262 4.21 -0.33 -6.96
C GLY A 262 4.38 0.69 -8.08
N SER A 263 5.11 0.29 -9.12
CA SER A 263 5.36 1.12 -10.29
C SER A 263 5.23 0.29 -11.57
N TRP A 264 4.87 0.91 -12.68
CA TRP A 264 4.72 0.23 -13.98
C TRP A 264 5.21 1.07 -15.16
#